data_5f5bf766171aeb37ef6c8882da29bfeb
#
_entry.id   5f5bf766171aeb37ef6c8882da29bfeb
#
_cell.length_a   1.000
_cell.length_b   1.000
_cell.length_c   1.000
_cell.angle_alpha   90.00
_cell.angle_beta   90.00
_cell.angle_gamma   90.00
#
_symmetry.space_group_name_H-M   'P 1'
#
loop_
_entity.id
_entity.type
_entity.pdbx_description
1 polymer ?
#
loop_
_entity_poly.entity_id
_entity_poly.type
_entity_poly.pdbx_seq_one_letter_code
_entity_poly.pdbx_strand_id
1 'polypeptide(L)'
;MKTKNIISLLLVLAMLMSVCACGSDTTPAAPNGSAETKPEYRITAKLTAADAENKELAAHLTENCVISFTNTSSDTWDKICLRDYAAANLELENSISDDKPYTPGSIREVKDSRGNALSFSVQEDKSVVYVQLPSPLKPGERTSVSIDYSTEIPCCFERLCWSPNGDDFAGENTVCLSQAYPVLAEYIDGKWNEAPYFTDGECFFWPCGGYEMTLSAPEDYMVISTGSEAQSADGTWTLKADNVRDFAVIAGNGFETVSYTHLRAH
;
A
#
# COMPACT_ATOMS: atom_id res chain seq x y z
N MET A 1 -1.41 39.27 -64.47
CA MET A 1 -1.32 37.90 -63.94
C MET A 1 -0.07 37.65 -63.08
N LYS A 2 0.71 38.67 -62.69
CA LYS A 2 1.97 38.45 -61.88
C LYS A 2 1.91 38.86 -60.41
N THR A 3 0.93 39.67 -60.02
CA THR A 3 0.81 40.17 -58.65
C THR A 3 0.09 39.21 -57.67
N LYS A 4 -0.83 38.38 -58.19
CA LYS A 4 -1.57 37.42 -57.32
C LYS A 4 -0.70 36.25 -56.83
N ASN A 5 0.30 35.83 -57.62
CA ASN A 5 1.17 34.71 -57.24
C ASN A 5 2.26 35.13 -56.26
N ILE A 6 2.62 36.42 -56.23
CA ILE A 6 3.61 36.92 -55.21
C ILE A 6 2.98 37.04 -53.83
N ILE A 7 1.70 37.42 -53.72
CA ILE A 7 0.97 37.50 -52.46
C ILE A 7 0.72 36.11 -51.88
N SER A 8 0.41 35.12 -52.76
CA SER A 8 0.23 33.72 -52.33
C SER A 8 1.55 33.12 -51.82
N LEU A 9 2.67 33.42 -52.45
CA LEU A 9 3.99 32.93 -52.05
C LEU A 9 4.48 33.55 -50.75
N LEU A 10 4.19 34.84 -50.52
CA LEU A 10 4.50 35.52 -49.24
C LEU A 10 3.63 35.02 -48.09
N LEU A 11 2.37 34.66 -48.31
CA LEU A 11 1.49 34.06 -47.31
C LEU A 11 1.92 32.64 -46.94
N VAL A 12 2.38 31.83 -47.89
CA VAL A 12 2.92 30.49 -47.59
C VAL A 12 4.26 30.58 -46.86
N LEU A 13 5.10 31.56 -47.19
CA LEU A 13 6.37 31.77 -46.50
C LEU A 13 6.16 32.30 -45.05
N ALA A 14 5.15 33.13 -44.83
CA ALA A 14 4.76 33.60 -43.51
C ALA A 14 4.16 32.48 -42.64
N MET A 15 3.41 31.53 -43.23
CA MET A 15 2.95 30.34 -42.55
C MET A 15 4.06 29.34 -42.20
N LEU A 16 5.08 29.23 -43.07
CA LEU A 16 6.25 28.36 -42.79
C LEU A 16 7.18 28.93 -41.72
N MET A 17 7.20 30.25 -41.50
CA MET A 17 7.98 30.84 -40.41
C MET A 17 7.26 30.86 -39.06
N SER A 18 5.95 30.65 -39.01
CA SER A 18 5.21 30.52 -37.73
C SER A 18 5.30 29.12 -37.11
N VAL A 19 5.84 28.14 -37.82
CA VAL A 19 6.02 26.75 -37.30
C VAL A 19 7.42 26.55 -36.68
N CYS A 20 8.37 27.47 -36.85
CA CYS A 20 9.71 27.41 -36.29
C CYS A 20 9.90 28.22 -34.96
N ALA A 21 8.82 28.77 -34.43
CA ALA A 21 8.83 29.27 -33.06
C ALA A 21 8.28 28.20 -32.07
N CYS A 22 8.80 26.97 -32.16
CA CYS A 22 8.85 26.12 -31.01
C CYS A 22 9.80 26.80 -30.04
N GLY A 23 9.24 27.58 -29.12
CA GLY A 23 9.93 27.96 -27.91
C GLY A 23 10.54 26.68 -27.33
N SER A 24 11.80 26.72 -26.98
CA SER A 24 12.35 25.80 -26.04
C SER A 24 11.38 25.80 -24.85
N ASP A 25 10.53 24.78 -24.76
CA ASP A 25 9.92 24.40 -23.50
C ASP A 25 11.09 24.11 -22.58
N THR A 26 11.56 25.15 -21.92
CA THR A 26 12.20 24.96 -20.62
C THR A 26 11.05 24.50 -19.71
N THR A 27 10.73 23.20 -19.80
CA THR A 27 10.15 22.50 -18.67
C THR A 27 11.02 22.95 -17.50
N PRO A 28 10.46 23.60 -16.45
CA PRO A 28 11.26 23.92 -15.29
C PRO A 28 11.92 22.59 -14.90
N ALA A 29 13.24 22.57 -14.86
CA ALA A 29 13.96 21.42 -14.36
C ALA A 29 13.32 21.13 -13.00
N ALA A 30 12.78 19.93 -12.83
CA ALA A 30 12.32 19.48 -11.53
C ALA A 30 13.42 19.85 -10.54
N PRO A 31 13.10 20.45 -9.40
CA PRO A 31 14.10 20.89 -8.46
C PRO A 31 15.02 19.73 -8.17
N ASN A 32 16.30 19.87 -8.51
CA ASN A 32 17.33 18.89 -8.27
C ASN A 32 17.31 18.54 -6.79
N GLY A 33 16.99 17.28 -6.46
CA GLY A 33 17.24 16.71 -5.15
C GLY A 33 16.23 17.11 -4.08
N SER A 34 14.92 17.04 -4.35
CA SER A 34 13.99 16.86 -3.25
C SER A 34 14.27 15.48 -2.65
N ALA A 35 14.78 15.47 -1.42
CA ALA A 35 14.80 14.25 -0.62
C ALA A 35 13.42 13.57 -0.79
N GLU A 36 13.43 12.27 -1.00
CA GLU A 36 12.22 11.49 -1.19
C GLU A 36 11.27 11.75 -0.02
N THR A 37 10.16 12.45 -0.28
CA THR A 37 9.27 12.96 0.76
C THR A 37 8.15 11.98 1.10
N LYS A 38 7.87 11.06 0.18
CA LYS A 38 6.87 10.02 0.38
C LYS A 38 7.35 8.96 1.37
N PRO A 39 6.47 8.33 2.15
CA PRO A 39 6.82 7.19 2.97
C PRO A 39 7.21 5.98 2.10
N GLU A 40 8.15 5.18 2.59
CA GLU A 40 8.58 3.93 1.99
C GLU A 40 8.36 2.79 2.96
N TYR A 41 7.74 1.74 2.47
CA TYR A 41 7.39 0.54 3.22
C TYR A 41 8.21 -0.64 2.71
N ARG A 42 9.02 -1.24 3.59
CA ARG A 42 9.70 -2.50 3.30
C ARG A 42 9.14 -3.54 4.24
N ILE A 43 8.43 -4.52 3.65
CA ILE A 43 7.67 -5.52 4.38
C ILE A 43 8.28 -6.89 4.13
N THR A 44 8.57 -7.64 5.19
CA THR A 44 8.90 -9.06 5.12
C THR A 44 7.78 -9.82 5.79
N ALA A 45 7.06 -10.63 5.03
CA ALA A 45 5.83 -11.26 5.47
C ALA A 45 5.83 -12.77 5.20
N LYS A 46 5.08 -13.49 6.05
CA LYS A 46 4.76 -14.90 5.87
C LYS A 46 3.25 -15.08 5.97
N LEU A 47 2.68 -15.60 4.89
CA LEU A 47 1.29 -16.03 4.83
C LEU A 47 1.21 -17.52 5.14
N THR A 48 0.35 -17.90 6.07
CA THR A 48 -0.04 -19.29 6.34
C THR A 48 -1.47 -19.47 5.84
N ALA A 49 -1.71 -20.51 5.03
CA ALA A 49 -3.02 -20.81 4.49
C ALA A 49 -4.06 -21.10 5.58
N ALA A 50 -5.30 -20.75 5.29
CA ALA A 50 -6.45 -21.25 6.02
C ALA A 50 -6.69 -22.72 5.65
N ASP A 51 -7.44 -23.41 6.49
CA ASP A 51 -7.96 -24.75 6.17
C ASP A 51 -9.31 -24.59 5.46
N ALA A 52 -9.34 -24.84 4.14
CA ALA A 52 -10.56 -24.68 3.34
C ALA A 52 -11.71 -25.63 3.76
N GLU A 53 -11.40 -26.79 4.36
CA GLU A 53 -12.38 -27.74 4.88
C GLU A 53 -12.93 -27.28 6.24
N ASN A 54 -12.12 -26.58 7.01
CA ASN A 54 -12.48 -26.06 8.33
C ASN A 54 -12.43 -24.53 8.36
N LYS A 55 -13.55 -23.90 8.02
CA LYS A 55 -13.69 -22.43 7.96
C LYS A 55 -13.49 -21.71 9.31
N GLU A 56 -13.40 -22.44 10.43
CA GLU A 56 -13.06 -21.90 11.73
C GLU A 56 -11.55 -21.59 11.85
N LEU A 57 -10.72 -22.13 10.94
CA LEU A 57 -9.28 -21.89 10.93
C LEU A 57 -8.97 -20.73 9.98
N ALA A 58 -8.63 -19.60 10.55
CA ALA A 58 -8.22 -18.41 9.82
C ALA A 58 -6.89 -18.63 9.07
N ALA A 59 -6.67 -17.91 7.98
CA ALA A 59 -5.33 -17.67 7.49
C ALA A 59 -4.58 -16.73 8.45
N HIS A 60 -3.25 -16.77 8.42
CA HIS A 60 -2.42 -15.96 9.30
C HIS A 60 -1.37 -15.20 8.50
N LEU A 61 -1.19 -13.92 8.83
CA LEU A 61 -0.09 -13.10 8.36
C LEU A 61 0.80 -12.72 9.55
N THR A 62 2.10 -12.94 9.40
CA THR A 62 3.11 -12.39 10.30
C THR A 62 4.08 -11.58 9.48
N GLU A 63 4.45 -10.40 9.97
CA GLU A 63 5.31 -9.51 9.22
C GLU A 63 6.21 -8.64 10.09
N ASN A 64 7.31 -8.19 9.48
CA ASN A 64 8.08 -7.04 9.91
C ASN A 64 7.94 -5.96 8.85
N CYS A 65 7.38 -4.81 9.22
CA CYS A 65 7.20 -3.65 8.36
C CYS A 65 8.15 -2.53 8.79
N VAL A 66 9.08 -2.15 7.92
CA VAL A 66 9.93 -0.97 8.10
C VAL A 66 9.34 0.18 7.34
N ILE A 67 8.93 1.23 8.05
CA ILE A 67 8.40 2.47 7.47
C ILE A 67 9.48 3.54 7.57
N SER A 68 9.96 4.03 6.44
CA SER A 68 10.87 5.18 6.34
C SER A 68 10.11 6.40 5.89
N PHE A 69 10.25 7.51 6.60
CA PHE A 69 9.46 8.72 6.32
C PHE A 69 10.23 10.00 6.65
N THR A 70 9.81 11.08 6.01
CA THR A 70 10.34 12.43 6.22
C THR A 70 9.25 13.30 6.86
N ASN A 71 9.60 14.10 7.86
CA ASN A 71 8.69 15.12 8.38
C ASN A 71 8.56 16.25 7.34
N THR A 72 7.49 16.22 6.57
CA THR A 72 7.19 17.21 5.52
C THR A 72 6.41 18.43 6.02
N SER A 73 6.04 18.45 7.32
CA SER A 73 5.33 19.56 7.93
C SER A 73 6.27 20.67 8.41
N SER A 74 5.68 21.78 8.86
CA SER A 74 6.40 22.85 9.56
C SER A 74 6.61 22.57 11.05
N ASP A 75 5.96 21.55 11.59
CA ASP A 75 5.97 21.24 13.02
C ASP A 75 7.07 20.22 13.36
N THR A 76 7.47 20.20 14.61
CA THR A 76 8.35 19.15 15.14
C THR A 76 7.49 18.03 15.71
N TRP A 77 7.81 16.77 15.35
CA TRP A 77 7.05 15.60 15.80
C TRP A 77 7.76 14.89 16.95
N ASP A 78 7.15 14.83 18.11
CA ASP A 78 7.61 14.02 19.24
C ASP A 78 7.13 12.58 19.15
N LYS A 79 6.02 12.39 18.44
CA LYS A 79 5.39 11.09 18.17
C LYS A 79 4.87 11.05 16.74
N ILE A 80 4.73 9.85 16.21
CA ILE A 80 4.02 9.59 14.96
C ILE A 80 2.72 8.85 15.21
N CYS A 81 1.79 8.97 14.28
CA CYS A 81 0.56 8.21 14.25
C CYS A 81 0.64 7.16 13.14
N LEU A 82 0.36 5.92 13.48
CA LEU A 82 0.14 4.84 12.53
C LEU A 82 -1.35 4.52 12.48
N ARG A 83 -1.79 4.03 11.32
CA ARG A 83 -3.14 3.49 11.14
C ARG A 83 -3.04 1.97 11.02
N ASP A 84 -3.79 1.27 11.84
CA ASP A 84 -3.92 -0.19 11.85
C ASP A 84 -5.36 -0.56 11.50
N TYR A 85 -5.65 -0.55 10.20
CA TYR A 85 -7.00 -0.83 9.73
C TYR A 85 -7.36 -2.32 9.85
N ALA A 86 -6.38 -3.22 9.80
CA ALA A 86 -6.62 -4.65 10.01
C ALA A 86 -7.13 -4.94 11.43
N ALA A 87 -6.54 -4.31 12.45
CA ALA A 87 -7.00 -4.47 13.82
C ALA A 87 -8.44 -3.95 14.01
N ALA A 88 -8.76 -2.78 13.44
CA ALA A 88 -10.10 -2.21 13.53
C ALA A 88 -11.15 -3.04 12.78
N ASN A 89 -10.82 -3.55 11.59
CA ASN A 89 -11.70 -4.41 10.82
C ASN A 89 -12.05 -5.69 11.58
N LEU A 90 -11.05 -6.37 12.15
CA LEU A 90 -11.26 -7.60 12.92
C LEU A 90 -12.02 -7.38 14.22
N GLU A 91 -11.80 -6.25 14.90
CA GLU A 91 -12.58 -5.87 16.07
C GLU A 91 -14.08 -5.72 15.71
N LEU A 92 -14.36 -5.12 14.57
CA LEU A 92 -15.71 -4.97 14.08
C LEU A 92 -16.31 -6.31 13.65
N GLU A 93 -15.62 -7.12 12.84
CA GLU A 93 -16.05 -8.46 12.45
C GLU A 93 -16.41 -9.30 13.66
N ASN A 94 -15.59 -9.30 14.70
CA ASN A 94 -15.87 -9.99 15.94
C ASN A 94 -17.08 -9.45 16.70
N SER A 95 -17.47 -8.19 16.47
CA SER A 95 -18.61 -7.56 17.13
C SER A 95 -19.96 -7.89 16.47
N ILE A 96 -19.95 -8.27 15.20
CA ILE A 96 -21.15 -8.53 14.39
C ILE A 96 -21.35 -10.00 14.06
N SER A 97 -20.31 -10.84 14.21
CA SER A 97 -20.36 -12.28 13.95
C SER A 97 -20.75 -13.05 15.20
N ASP A 98 -21.63 -14.04 15.03
CA ASP A 98 -21.97 -15.03 16.09
C ASP A 98 -20.94 -16.20 16.11
N ASP A 99 -20.00 -16.22 15.19
CA ASP A 99 -18.96 -17.22 15.07
C ASP A 99 -17.86 -17.02 16.12
N LYS A 100 -16.91 -17.97 16.18
CA LYS A 100 -15.73 -17.84 17.04
C LYS A 100 -14.94 -16.60 16.64
N PRO A 101 -14.63 -15.71 17.62
CA PRO A 101 -13.94 -14.48 17.33
C PRO A 101 -12.51 -14.76 16.82
N TYR A 102 -12.12 -14.02 15.78
CA TYR A 102 -10.75 -13.98 15.28
C TYR A 102 -9.85 -13.18 16.22
N THR A 103 -8.57 -13.50 16.24
CA THR A 103 -7.58 -12.72 16.99
C THR A 103 -7.25 -11.44 16.21
N PRO A 104 -7.63 -10.25 16.70
CA PRO A 104 -7.30 -9.00 16.01
C PRO A 104 -5.81 -8.83 15.77
N GLY A 105 -5.50 -8.14 14.69
CA GLY A 105 -4.13 -7.74 14.39
C GLY A 105 -3.50 -7.00 15.55
N SER A 106 -2.21 -7.25 15.78
CA SER A 106 -1.50 -6.63 16.88
C SER A 106 -0.07 -6.27 16.52
N ILE A 107 0.30 -5.06 16.88
CA ILE A 107 1.68 -4.62 16.95
C ILE A 107 2.30 -5.27 18.20
N ARG A 108 3.33 -6.09 17.98
CA ARG A 108 4.05 -6.78 19.08
C ARG A 108 5.19 -5.92 19.61
N GLU A 109 5.89 -5.25 18.71
CA GLU A 109 7.05 -4.44 19.03
C GLU A 109 7.23 -3.34 17.96
N VAL A 110 7.70 -2.18 18.40
CA VAL A 110 8.16 -1.10 17.51
C VAL A 110 9.58 -0.74 17.90
N LYS A 111 10.46 -0.63 16.91
CA LYS A 111 11.86 -0.24 17.10
C LYS A 111 12.21 1.00 16.29
N ASP A 112 13.17 1.76 16.78
CA ASP A 112 13.80 2.85 16.02
C ASP A 112 14.79 2.30 14.95
N SER A 113 15.36 3.18 14.14
CA SER A 113 16.33 2.84 13.11
C SER A 113 17.65 2.22 13.65
N ARG A 114 17.86 2.23 14.96
CA ARG A 114 19.02 1.63 15.65
C ARG A 114 18.67 0.32 16.32
N GLY A 115 17.41 -0.12 16.24
CA GLY A 115 16.91 -1.35 16.85
C GLY A 115 16.50 -1.21 18.32
N ASN A 116 16.41 0.00 18.88
CA ASN A 116 15.92 0.20 20.23
C ASN A 116 14.40 0.17 20.26
N ALA A 117 13.82 -0.49 21.26
CA ALA A 117 12.37 -0.54 21.43
C ALA A 117 11.79 0.85 21.71
N LEU A 118 10.67 1.15 21.07
CA LEU A 118 9.90 2.37 21.25
C LEU A 118 8.59 2.06 21.99
N SER A 119 8.16 3.00 22.83
CA SER A 119 6.82 2.91 23.42
C SER A 119 5.75 3.28 22.40
N PHE A 120 4.64 2.57 22.42
CA PHE A 120 3.48 2.85 21.61
C PHE A 120 2.19 2.68 22.39
N SER A 121 1.10 3.26 21.92
CA SER A 121 -0.24 3.14 22.49
C SER A 121 -1.29 3.00 21.41
N VAL A 122 -2.12 1.97 21.55
CA VAL A 122 -3.28 1.72 20.69
C VAL A 122 -4.47 2.47 21.27
N GLN A 123 -5.19 3.22 20.44
CA GLN A 123 -6.36 3.96 20.85
C GLN A 123 -7.62 3.05 20.89
N GLU A 124 -8.74 3.58 21.41
CA GLU A 124 -9.96 2.81 21.64
C GLU A 124 -10.52 2.18 20.34
N ASP A 125 -10.49 2.91 19.23
CA ASP A 125 -10.98 2.45 17.93
C ASP A 125 -10.07 1.43 17.22
N LYS A 126 -8.94 1.05 17.85
CA LYS A 126 -7.91 0.13 17.33
C LYS A 126 -7.19 0.58 16.06
N SER A 127 -7.79 1.44 15.23
CA SER A 127 -7.18 1.90 13.98
C SER A 127 -6.09 2.95 14.19
N VAL A 128 -5.98 3.56 15.36
CA VAL A 128 -5.03 4.64 15.66
C VAL A 128 -3.98 4.16 16.66
N VAL A 129 -2.72 4.24 16.26
CA VAL A 129 -1.59 3.85 17.10
C VAL A 129 -0.56 4.97 17.15
N TYR A 130 -0.29 5.48 18.33
CA TYR A 130 0.78 6.43 18.54
C TYR A 130 2.09 5.75 18.92
N VAL A 131 3.17 6.14 18.25
CA VAL A 131 4.54 5.69 18.56
C VAL A 131 5.36 6.89 19.01
N GLN A 132 5.95 6.81 20.20
CA GLN A 132 6.81 7.85 20.74
C GLN A 132 8.18 7.78 20.06
N LEU A 133 8.64 8.88 19.46
CA LEU A 133 9.96 8.96 18.88
C LEU A 133 11.05 9.11 19.97
N PRO A 134 12.27 8.59 19.74
CA PRO A 134 13.35 8.66 20.72
C PRO A 134 13.91 10.08 20.86
N SER A 135 13.66 10.93 19.88
CA SER A 135 13.98 12.37 19.85
C SER A 135 13.00 13.07 18.91
N PRO A 136 12.73 14.36 19.17
CA PRO A 136 11.86 15.14 18.28
C PRO A 136 12.37 15.17 16.84
N LEU A 137 11.51 14.87 15.87
CA LEU A 137 11.80 14.88 14.44
C LEU A 137 11.43 16.24 13.86
N LYS A 138 12.43 17.02 13.49
CA LYS A 138 12.24 18.37 12.96
C LYS A 138 11.77 18.37 11.50
N PRO A 139 11.20 19.49 11.02
CA PRO A 139 10.90 19.67 9.60
C PRO A 139 12.07 19.29 8.69
N GLY A 140 11.80 18.48 7.66
CA GLY A 140 12.79 17.99 6.70
C GLY A 140 13.65 16.82 7.17
N GLU A 141 13.60 16.43 8.45
CA GLU A 141 14.36 15.29 8.94
C GLU A 141 13.66 13.96 8.55
N ARG A 142 14.49 12.94 8.25
CA ARG A 142 14.05 11.59 7.88
C ARG A 142 14.41 10.60 8.98
N THR A 143 13.52 9.65 9.23
CA THR A 143 13.77 8.52 10.14
C THR A 143 13.05 7.27 9.66
N SER A 144 13.17 6.17 10.41
CA SER A 144 12.38 4.96 10.18
C SER A 144 12.00 4.29 11.49
N VAL A 145 10.91 3.55 11.44
CA VAL A 145 10.49 2.62 12.50
C VAL A 145 10.32 1.23 11.91
N SER A 146 10.63 0.21 12.69
CA SER A 146 10.39 -1.21 12.36
C SER A 146 9.29 -1.72 13.27
N ILE A 147 8.30 -2.39 12.70
CA ILE A 147 7.09 -2.85 13.37
C ILE A 147 6.98 -4.36 13.18
N ASP A 148 7.00 -5.11 14.28
CA ASP A 148 6.66 -6.53 14.26
C ASP A 148 5.15 -6.68 14.47
N TYR A 149 4.47 -7.25 13.48
CA TYR A 149 3.02 -7.32 13.40
C TYR A 149 2.53 -8.73 13.10
N SER A 150 1.32 -9.05 13.53
CA SER A 150 0.62 -10.27 13.12
C SER A 150 -0.88 -10.07 13.16
N THR A 151 -1.59 -10.74 12.26
CA THR A 151 -3.04 -10.75 12.20
C THR A 151 -3.57 -12.11 11.75
N GLU A 152 -4.73 -12.48 12.25
CA GLU A 152 -5.57 -13.49 11.61
C GLU A 152 -6.31 -12.86 10.43
N ILE A 153 -6.61 -13.65 9.43
CA ILE A 153 -7.33 -13.22 8.24
C ILE A 153 -8.65 -13.99 8.24
N PRO A 154 -9.81 -13.30 8.42
CA PRO A 154 -11.09 -13.95 8.59
C PRO A 154 -11.61 -14.55 7.27
N CYS A 155 -12.49 -15.55 7.38
CA CYS A 155 -13.29 -16.02 6.26
C CYS A 155 -14.49 -15.09 6.06
N CYS A 156 -14.35 -14.11 5.17
CA CYS A 156 -15.37 -13.12 4.88
C CYS A 156 -15.24 -12.59 3.45
N PHE A 157 -15.99 -11.53 3.12
CA PHE A 157 -15.97 -10.89 1.80
C PHE A 157 -15.44 -9.46 1.84
N GLU A 158 -14.63 -9.16 2.86
CA GLU A 158 -14.02 -7.84 3.04
C GLU A 158 -12.64 -7.73 2.35
N ARG A 159 -11.97 -6.60 2.54
CA ARG A 159 -10.66 -6.30 1.92
C ARG A 159 -9.51 -7.09 2.53
N LEU A 160 -9.62 -7.43 3.82
CA LEU A 160 -8.73 -8.36 4.51
C LEU A 160 -9.53 -9.62 4.80
N CYS A 161 -9.40 -10.62 3.93
CA CYS A 161 -10.20 -11.83 4.05
C CYS A 161 -9.52 -13.02 3.38
N TRP A 162 -9.98 -14.20 3.70
CA TRP A 162 -9.83 -15.35 2.83
C TRP A 162 -11.21 -15.91 2.47
N SER A 163 -11.30 -16.55 1.33
CA SER A 163 -12.51 -17.24 0.91
C SER A 163 -12.16 -18.51 0.16
N PRO A 164 -12.91 -19.60 0.36
CA PRO A 164 -12.78 -20.79 -0.46
C PRO A 164 -13.27 -20.46 -1.88
N ASN A 165 -12.65 -21.06 -2.90
CA ASN A 165 -13.01 -20.86 -4.30
C ASN A 165 -14.15 -21.79 -4.72
N GLY A 166 -15.27 -21.22 -5.20
CA GLY A 166 -16.39 -21.93 -5.79
C GLY A 166 -17.26 -22.74 -4.80
N ASP A 167 -18.24 -23.43 -5.34
CA ASP A 167 -19.20 -24.23 -4.56
C ASP A 167 -18.64 -25.59 -4.14
N ASP A 168 -17.63 -26.10 -4.84
CA ASP A 168 -17.01 -27.42 -4.64
C ASP A 168 -15.68 -27.37 -3.87
N PHE A 169 -15.39 -26.41 -3.09
CA PHE A 169 -14.27 -26.24 -2.14
C PHE A 169 -13.17 -27.33 -2.19
N ALA A 170 -12.68 -27.69 -3.35
CA ALA A 170 -11.69 -28.76 -3.54
C ALA A 170 -10.30 -28.44 -2.97
N GLY A 171 -10.25 -27.75 -1.83
CA GLY A 171 -9.01 -27.29 -1.20
C GLY A 171 -8.47 -25.95 -1.76
N GLU A 172 -9.18 -25.35 -2.70
CA GLU A 172 -8.80 -24.06 -3.29
C GLU A 172 -9.30 -22.91 -2.44
N ASN A 173 -8.46 -21.90 -2.24
CA ASN A 173 -8.85 -20.67 -1.56
C ASN A 173 -8.10 -19.46 -2.10
N THR A 174 -8.69 -18.28 -1.86
CA THR A 174 -8.11 -16.98 -2.17
C THR A 174 -7.98 -16.17 -0.89
N VAL A 175 -6.84 -15.53 -0.71
CA VAL A 175 -6.57 -14.59 0.38
C VAL A 175 -6.37 -13.21 -0.20
N CYS A 176 -7.08 -12.23 0.33
CA CYS A 176 -6.93 -10.82 0.02
C CYS A 176 -6.25 -10.10 1.19
N LEU A 177 -5.13 -9.44 0.91
CA LEU A 177 -4.32 -8.69 1.87
C LEU A 177 -4.34 -7.20 1.48
N SER A 178 -5.49 -6.54 1.62
CA SER A 178 -5.57 -5.09 1.58
C SER A 178 -5.57 -4.54 2.99
N GLN A 179 -4.83 -3.45 3.21
CA GLN A 179 -4.66 -2.82 4.53
C GLN A 179 -4.20 -3.81 5.63
N ALA A 180 -3.43 -4.82 5.26
CA ALA A 180 -2.99 -5.89 6.15
C ALA A 180 -1.83 -5.52 7.07
N TYR A 181 -1.29 -4.32 6.93
CA TYR A 181 -0.10 -3.80 7.63
C TYR A 181 -0.35 -2.37 8.13
N PRO A 182 0.31 -1.95 9.23
CA PRO A 182 0.22 -0.57 9.70
C PRO A 182 0.82 0.42 8.70
N VAL A 183 0.15 1.56 8.49
CA VAL A 183 0.61 2.65 7.61
C VAL A 183 0.79 3.95 8.38
N LEU A 184 1.67 4.83 7.90
CA LEU A 184 1.85 6.17 8.47
C LEU A 184 0.61 7.00 8.18
N ALA A 185 0.00 7.57 9.23
CA ALA A 185 -1.11 8.50 9.08
C ALA A 185 -0.68 9.77 8.35
N GLU A 186 -1.62 10.44 7.69
CA GLU A 186 -1.36 11.75 7.12
C GLU A 186 -1.32 12.83 8.21
N TYR A 187 -0.38 13.76 8.10
CA TYR A 187 -0.27 14.93 8.96
C TYR A 187 -0.74 16.17 8.21
N ILE A 188 -1.91 16.71 8.59
CA ILE A 188 -2.56 17.84 7.92
C ILE A 188 -2.97 18.88 8.95
N ASP A 189 -2.79 20.15 8.66
CA ASP A 189 -3.22 21.28 9.49
C ASP A 189 -2.77 21.17 10.96
N GLY A 190 -1.52 20.75 11.16
CA GLY A 190 -0.92 20.67 12.49
C GLY A 190 -1.36 19.46 13.32
N LYS A 191 -1.97 18.44 12.73
CA LYS A 191 -2.43 17.24 13.43
C LYS A 191 -2.39 15.98 12.56
N TRP A 192 -2.30 14.84 13.21
CA TRP A 192 -2.46 13.53 12.58
C TRP A 192 -3.91 13.27 12.20
N ASN A 193 -4.13 12.61 11.08
CA ASN A 193 -5.46 12.14 10.68
C ASN A 193 -5.84 10.90 11.50
N GLU A 194 -6.74 11.11 12.46
CA GLU A 194 -7.27 10.10 13.37
C GLU A 194 -8.74 9.77 13.07
N ALA A 195 -9.19 10.01 11.83
CA ALA A 195 -10.58 9.71 11.45
C ALA A 195 -10.91 8.25 11.83
N PRO A 196 -12.03 7.99 12.53
CA PRO A 196 -12.35 6.66 13.01
C PRO A 196 -12.57 5.68 11.85
N TYR A 197 -12.32 4.40 12.12
CA TYR A 197 -12.70 3.34 11.20
C TYR A 197 -14.22 3.22 11.12
N PHE A 198 -14.76 3.01 9.91
CA PHE A 198 -16.17 2.76 9.66
C PHE A 198 -16.33 1.89 8.41
N THR A 199 -17.42 1.13 8.32
CA THR A 199 -17.67 0.17 7.25
C THR A 199 -18.39 0.75 6.04
N ASP A 200 -19.21 1.77 6.24
CA ASP A 200 -20.01 2.36 5.16
C ASP A 200 -19.23 3.48 4.45
N GLY A 201 -18.51 3.12 3.41
CA GLY A 201 -17.73 4.05 2.59
C GLY A 201 -16.21 3.86 2.69
N GLU A 202 -15.44 4.89 2.33
CA GLU A 202 -13.98 4.84 2.29
C GLU A 202 -13.37 5.60 3.48
N CYS A 203 -13.01 4.86 4.53
CA CYS A 203 -12.30 5.43 5.69
C CYS A 203 -10.78 5.40 5.56
N PHE A 204 -10.26 4.80 4.48
CA PHE A 204 -8.85 4.56 4.27
C PHE A 204 -8.17 5.79 3.67
N PHE A 205 -7.37 6.47 4.48
CA PHE A 205 -6.70 7.68 4.04
C PHE A 205 -5.29 7.82 4.64
N TRP A 206 -4.27 7.71 3.79
CA TRP A 206 -2.86 7.91 4.11
C TRP A 206 -2.08 8.39 2.88
N PRO A 207 -0.85 8.92 3.05
CA PRO A 207 -0.04 9.39 1.94
C PRO A 207 0.30 8.26 0.95
N CYS A 208 0.37 8.58 -0.35
CA CYS A 208 0.95 7.66 -1.33
C CYS A 208 2.40 7.34 -0.94
N GLY A 209 2.80 6.08 -1.12
CA GLY A 209 4.11 5.57 -0.74
C GLY A 209 4.74 4.66 -1.76
N GLY A 210 5.99 4.31 -1.52
CA GLY A 210 6.69 3.22 -2.19
C GLY A 210 6.58 1.95 -1.34
N TYR A 211 6.36 0.80 -1.98
CA TYR A 211 6.20 -0.49 -1.31
C TYR A 211 7.13 -1.53 -1.92
N GLU A 212 7.82 -2.24 -1.05
CA GLU A 212 8.58 -3.44 -1.38
C GLU A 212 8.23 -4.51 -0.35
N MET A 213 7.61 -5.61 -0.80
CA MET A 213 7.25 -6.74 0.06
C MET A 213 7.98 -7.99 -0.39
N THR A 214 8.61 -8.67 0.57
CA THR A 214 9.10 -10.03 0.44
C THR A 214 8.10 -10.94 1.15
N LEU A 215 7.39 -11.77 0.37
CA LEU A 215 6.31 -12.62 0.86
C LEU A 215 6.66 -14.10 0.71
N SER A 216 6.64 -14.83 1.81
CA SER A 216 6.58 -16.30 1.81
C SER A 216 5.11 -16.71 1.87
N ALA A 217 4.63 -17.34 0.82
CA ALA A 217 3.28 -17.90 0.71
C ALA A 217 3.33 -19.43 0.64
N PRO A 218 2.21 -20.16 0.79
CA PRO A 218 2.14 -21.59 0.51
C PRO A 218 2.66 -21.91 -0.90
N GLU A 219 3.27 -23.06 -1.06
CA GLU A 219 4.01 -23.43 -2.28
C GLU A 219 3.13 -23.46 -3.54
N ASP A 220 1.86 -23.83 -3.39
CA ASP A 220 0.86 -23.93 -4.45
C ASP A 220 0.13 -22.60 -4.74
N TYR A 221 0.46 -21.51 -4.02
CA TYR A 221 -0.19 -20.23 -4.22
C TYR A 221 0.46 -19.40 -5.31
N MET A 222 -0.35 -18.88 -6.22
CA MET A 222 0.00 -17.75 -7.07
C MET A 222 -0.25 -16.46 -6.31
N VAL A 223 0.62 -15.47 -6.50
CA VAL A 223 0.53 -14.16 -5.86
C VAL A 223 0.46 -13.07 -6.92
N ILE A 224 -0.48 -12.13 -6.74
CA ILE A 224 -0.70 -10.95 -7.59
C ILE A 224 -0.74 -9.74 -6.68
N SER A 225 -0.19 -8.61 -7.12
CA SER A 225 -0.14 -7.38 -6.31
C SER A 225 -0.54 -6.14 -7.08
N THR A 226 -0.65 -5.03 -6.39
CA THR A 226 -0.90 -3.70 -6.99
C THR A 226 0.21 -3.30 -7.99
N GLY A 227 1.41 -3.83 -7.87
CA GLY A 227 2.56 -3.44 -8.67
C GLY A 227 3.10 -4.54 -9.58
N SER A 228 4.34 -4.89 -9.39
CA SER A 228 5.04 -5.96 -10.12
C SER A 228 5.41 -7.09 -9.16
N GLU A 229 5.40 -8.31 -9.66
CA GLU A 229 5.72 -9.53 -8.95
C GLU A 229 6.91 -10.25 -9.58
N ALA A 230 7.74 -10.86 -8.74
CA ALA A 230 8.77 -11.80 -9.15
C ALA A 230 8.89 -12.91 -8.10
N GLN A 231 8.87 -14.17 -8.55
CA GLN A 231 9.11 -15.31 -7.68
C GLN A 231 10.55 -15.81 -7.86
N SER A 232 11.24 -15.99 -6.75
CA SER A 232 12.59 -16.56 -6.73
C SER A 232 12.54 -18.10 -6.76
N ALA A 233 13.68 -18.74 -7.00
CA ALA A 233 13.79 -20.19 -7.10
C ALA A 233 13.44 -20.94 -5.79
N ASP A 234 13.49 -20.26 -4.65
CA ASP A 234 13.10 -20.79 -3.33
C ASP A 234 11.61 -20.59 -3.02
N GLY A 235 10.81 -20.09 -3.98
CA GLY A 235 9.37 -19.86 -3.82
C GLY A 235 9.00 -18.51 -3.18
N THR A 236 9.98 -17.70 -2.78
CA THR A 236 9.72 -16.39 -2.18
C THR A 236 9.30 -15.37 -3.24
N TRP A 237 8.27 -14.60 -2.95
CA TRP A 237 7.77 -13.53 -3.82
C TRP A 237 8.37 -12.18 -3.43
N THR A 238 8.79 -11.43 -4.43
CA THR A 238 9.16 -10.00 -4.30
C THR A 238 8.15 -9.16 -5.05
N LEU A 239 7.46 -8.28 -4.33
CA LEU A 239 6.37 -7.46 -4.82
C LEU A 239 6.76 -5.99 -4.66
N LYS A 240 6.55 -5.16 -5.72
CA LYS A 240 6.95 -3.75 -5.70
C LYS A 240 5.93 -2.85 -6.36
N ALA A 241 5.62 -1.75 -5.71
CA ALA A 241 4.85 -0.66 -6.29
C ALA A 241 5.44 0.68 -5.82
N ASP A 242 5.38 1.67 -6.69
CA ASP A 242 5.87 3.01 -6.38
C ASP A 242 4.76 4.05 -6.54
N ASN A 243 4.72 5.00 -5.59
CA ASN A 243 3.78 6.11 -5.60
C ASN A 243 2.30 5.66 -5.67
N VAL A 244 1.96 4.64 -4.90
CA VAL A 244 0.58 4.13 -4.77
C VAL A 244 0.03 4.47 -3.39
N ARG A 245 -1.29 4.67 -3.32
CA ARG A 245 -1.97 4.89 -2.04
C ARG A 245 -2.16 3.59 -1.29
N ASP A 246 -2.58 2.56 -1.99
CA ASP A 246 -2.85 1.25 -1.44
C ASP A 246 -2.02 0.18 -2.16
N PHE A 247 -1.47 -0.73 -1.39
CA PHE A 247 -0.70 -1.85 -1.89
C PHE A 247 -1.38 -3.14 -1.44
N ALA A 248 -2.24 -3.65 -2.30
CA ALA A 248 -2.99 -4.88 -2.08
C ALA A 248 -2.23 -6.08 -2.66
N VAL A 249 -2.37 -7.22 -2.01
CA VAL A 249 -1.87 -8.51 -2.47
C VAL A 249 -3.01 -9.52 -2.45
N ILE A 250 -3.14 -10.28 -3.53
CA ILE A 250 -4.06 -11.41 -3.62
C ILE A 250 -3.22 -12.67 -3.81
N ALA A 251 -3.46 -13.68 -3.00
CA ALA A 251 -2.77 -14.95 -3.06
C ALA A 251 -3.77 -16.12 -3.05
N GLY A 252 -3.53 -17.15 -3.84
CA GLY A 252 -4.43 -18.30 -3.88
C GLY A 252 -3.94 -19.41 -4.79
N ASN A 253 -4.53 -20.58 -4.67
CA ASN A 253 -4.15 -21.79 -5.41
C ASN A 253 -5.13 -22.17 -6.54
N GLY A 254 -6.18 -21.35 -6.77
CA GLY A 254 -7.16 -21.56 -7.85
C GLY A 254 -6.93 -20.68 -9.09
N PHE A 255 -5.77 -20.01 -9.24
CA PHE A 255 -5.53 -19.10 -10.35
C PHE A 255 -4.83 -19.78 -11.53
N GLU A 256 -5.28 -19.41 -12.74
CA GLU A 256 -4.63 -19.76 -13.98
C GLU A 256 -4.15 -18.52 -14.73
N THR A 257 -2.95 -18.58 -15.31
CA THR A 257 -2.45 -17.52 -16.19
C THR A 257 -2.95 -17.73 -17.61
N VAL A 258 -3.63 -16.72 -18.17
CA VAL A 258 -4.10 -16.73 -19.55
C VAL A 258 -3.41 -15.61 -20.35
N SER A 259 -2.79 -15.96 -21.47
CA SER A 259 -2.15 -15.00 -22.37
C SER A 259 -2.93 -14.85 -23.67
N TYR A 260 -3.24 -13.62 -24.07
CA TYR A 260 -3.88 -13.31 -25.34
C TYR A 260 -2.93 -12.53 -26.24
N THR A 261 -2.74 -13.00 -27.48
CA THR A 261 -1.91 -12.31 -28.48
C THR A 261 -2.66 -11.25 -29.27
N HIS A 262 -4.00 -11.27 -29.27
CA HIS A 262 -4.85 -10.33 -30.01
C HIS A 262 -6.10 -9.97 -29.21
N LEU A 263 -6.26 -8.67 -28.93
CA LEU A 263 -7.54 -8.09 -28.47
C LEU A 263 -8.26 -7.56 -29.72
N ARG A 264 -9.40 -8.15 -30.10
CA ARG A 264 -10.35 -7.51 -31.03
C ARG A 264 -11.27 -6.61 -30.19
N ALA A 265 -11.12 -5.29 -30.37
CA ALA A 265 -12.15 -4.36 -29.95
C ALA A 265 -13.39 -4.57 -30.85
N HIS A 266 -14.54 -4.81 -30.26
CA HIS A 266 -15.85 -4.82 -30.93
C HIS A 266 -16.51 -3.46 -30.75
#